data_fdc575c16e78336202e257c952e29808
#
_entry.id   fdc575c16e78336202e257c952e29808
#
_cell.length_a   1.000
_cell.length_b   1.000
_cell.length_c   1.000
_cell.angle_alpha   90.00
_cell.angle_beta   90.00
_cell.angle_gamma   90.00
#
_symmetry.space_group_name_H-M   'P 1'
#
loop_
_entity.id
_entity.type
_entity.pdbx_description
1 polymer ?
#
loop_
_entity_poly.entity_id
_entity_poly.type
_entity_poly.pdbx_seq_one_letter_code
_entity_poly.pdbx_strand_id
1 'polypeptide(L)'
;MEIYKGIATFSGIAIGKILYYSRGEYQIRQCLVSNIKKEIEDFRKAKEQAVAKLKELYEANKSLNEQEARTFLNQAKLLESGSFQNAIESSIANEKVNAAYAVMTNRDELVETFRNLEEPVIRKRISDIQEISNRLIQILGGAAIRINLGEEPVILVAEALSPTEIMEMDKEKLLAVVMHHGSAVSHASIMTKTMEIPTLVDIAPDDEWDGMTAIVDGYTCLLYTSDAADDS
;
A
#
# COMPACT_ATOMS: atom_id res chain seq x y z
N MET A 1 9.46 -12.80 -25.86
CA MET A 1 9.36 -13.40 -24.52
C MET A 1 10.62 -13.07 -23.73
N GLU A 2 10.52 -12.32 -22.66
CA GLU A 2 11.64 -11.93 -21.81
C GLU A 2 11.55 -12.69 -20.47
N ILE A 3 12.69 -12.85 -19.82
CA ILE A 3 12.79 -13.65 -18.57
C ILE A 3 13.47 -12.81 -17.50
N TYR A 4 12.80 -12.68 -16.37
CA TYR A 4 13.29 -11.94 -15.20
C TYR A 4 13.44 -12.88 -14.02
N LYS A 5 14.50 -12.72 -13.25
CA LYS A 5 14.78 -13.53 -12.07
C LYS A 5 14.56 -12.71 -10.81
N GLY A 6 13.77 -13.25 -9.91
CA GLY A 6 13.46 -12.66 -8.61
C GLY A 6 13.72 -13.64 -7.46
N ILE A 7 13.06 -13.38 -6.35
CA ILE A 7 13.06 -14.21 -5.14
C ILE A 7 11.62 -14.61 -4.85
N ALA A 8 11.33 -15.92 -4.81
CA ALA A 8 10.01 -16.40 -4.45
C ALA A 8 9.79 -16.31 -2.93
N THR A 9 8.69 -15.69 -2.55
CA THR A 9 8.25 -15.64 -1.15
C THR A 9 7.17 -16.67 -0.86
N PHE A 10 6.41 -17.03 -1.87
CA PHE A 10 5.50 -18.16 -1.87
C PHE A 10 5.52 -18.84 -3.25
N SER A 11 5.74 -20.15 -3.26
CA SER A 11 5.86 -20.95 -4.50
C SER A 11 4.50 -21.25 -5.09
N GLY A 12 4.43 -21.25 -6.41
CA GLY A 12 3.25 -21.56 -7.19
C GLY A 12 3.48 -21.15 -8.63
N ILE A 13 2.62 -21.57 -9.54
CA ILE A 13 2.64 -21.16 -10.94
C ILE A 13 1.34 -20.41 -11.23
N ALA A 14 1.46 -19.26 -11.83
CA ALA A 14 0.33 -18.47 -12.29
C ALA A 14 0.55 -18.02 -13.74
N ILE A 15 -0.50 -18.04 -14.53
CA ILE A 15 -0.50 -17.60 -15.92
C ILE A 15 -1.66 -16.63 -16.09
N GLY A 16 -1.40 -15.44 -16.59
CA GLY A 16 -2.43 -14.43 -16.78
C GLY A 16 -1.90 -13.13 -17.35
N LYS A 17 -2.79 -12.17 -17.48
CA LYS A 17 -2.41 -10.81 -17.89
C LYS A 17 -1.81 -10.05 -16.74
N ILE A 18 -0.81 -9.24 -17.02
CA ILE A 18 -0.23 -8.29 -16.08
C ILE A 18 -1.18 -7.10 -15.92
N LEU A 19 -1.41 -6.72 -14.67
CA LEU A 19 -1.90 -5.42 -14.28
C LEU A 19 -0.75 -4.68 -13.59
N TYR A 20 -0.23 -3.64 -14.25
CA TYR A 20 0.78 -2.79 -13.65
C TYR A 20 0.14 -1.79 -12.70
N TYR A 21 0.50 -1.88 -11.44
CA TYR A 21 0.05 -0.95 -10.41
C TYR A 21 1.18 -0.02 -10.01
N SER A 22 1.06 1.23 -10.43
CA SER A 22 1.85 2.32 -9.87
C SER A 22 1.01 3.04 -8.81
N ARG A 23 1.56 3.18 -7.62
CA ARG A 23 1.01 4.18 -6.70
C ARG A 23 1.17 5.52 -7.39
N GLY A 24 0.08 6.05 -7.94
CA GLY A 24 0.12 7.40 -8.49
C GLY A 24 0.76 8.32 -7.48
N GLU A 25 1.81 9.02 -7.85
CA GLU A 25 2.30 10.12 -7.05
C GLU A 25 1.12 11.08 -6.89
N TYR A 26 0.51 11.04 -5.71
CA TYR A 26 -0.47 12.05 -5.39
C TYR A 26 0.26 13.40 -5.46
N GLN A 27 0.07 14.12 -6.55
CA GLN A 27 0.50 15.51 -6.62
C GLN A 27 -0.39 16.28 -5.63
N ILE A 28 -0.06 16.14 -4.35
CA ILE A 28 -0.72 16.87 -3.29
C ILE A 28 -0.23 18.31 -3.43
N ARG A 29 -1.06 19.12 -4.08
CA ARG A 29 -0.77 20.53 -4.20
C ARG A 29 -1.15 21.23 -2.91
N GLN A 30 -0.26 22.10 -2.45
CA GLN A 30 -0.59 23.06 -1.42
C GLN A 30 -1.70 23.99 -1.94
N CYS A 31 -2.86 23.93 -1.31
CA CYS A 31 -3.97 24.81 -1.60
C CYS A 31 -4.26 25.65 -0.35
N LEU A 32 -4.27 26.96 -0.51
CA LEU A 32 -4.72 27.84 0.57
C LEU A 32 -6.23 27.71 0.73
N VAL A 33 -6.67 27.45 1.95
CA VAL A 33 -8.09 27.24 2.25
C VAL A 33 -8.68 28.45 2.96
N SER A 34 -9.89 28.84 2.55
CA SER A 34 -10.63 29.92 3.17
C SER A 34 -11.46 29.47 4.38
N ASN A 35 -11.86 28.19 4.42
CA ASN A 35 -12.69 27.63 5.48
C ASN A 35 -11.93 26.56 6.29
N ILE A 36 -11.09 27.05 7.23
CA ILE A 36 -10.27 26.21 8.11
C ILE A 36 -11.13 25.22 8.92
N LYS A 37 -12.30 25.64 9.40
CA LYS A 37 -13.18 24.77 10.21
C LYS A 37 -13.65 23.55 9.42
N LYS A 38 -14.05 23.77 8.16
CA LYS A 38 -14.46 22.68 7.27
C LYS A 38 -13.31 21.73 7.00
N GLU A 39 -12.12 22.24 6.74
CA GLU A 39 -10.94 21.44 6.45
C GLU A 39 -10.54 20.54 7.63
N ILE A 40 -10.61 21.07 8.85
CA ILE A 40 -10.39 20.29 10.07
C ILE A 40 -11.49 19.22 10.24
N GLU A 41 -12.73 19.56 9.94
CA GLU A 41 -13.85 18.59 9.99
C GLU A 41 -13.67 17.46 8.97
N ASP A 42 -13.28 17.79 7.75
CA ASP A 42 -13.00 16.80 6.70
C ASP A 42 -11.83 15.89 7.08
N PHE A 43 -10.77 16.43 7.67
CA PHE A 43 -9.69 15.64 8.25
C PHE A 43 -10.17 14.69 9.35
N ARG A 44 -10.99 15.17 10.29
CA ARG A 44 -11.53 14.33 11.37
C ARG A 44 -12.38 13.19 10.84
N LYS A 45 -13.24 13.45 9.85
CA LYS A 45 -14.04 12.43 9.18
C LYS A 45 -13.16 11.39 8.47
N ALA A 46 -12.13 11.85 7.76
CA ALA A 46 -11.18 10.95 7.12
C ALA A 46 -10.44 10.05 8.13
N LYS A 47 -10.04 10.62 9.27
CA LYS A 47 -9.42 9.88 10.37
C LYS A 47 -10.37 8.82 10.94
N GLU A 48 -11.62 9.16 11.21
CA GLU A 48 -12.62 8.22 11.71
C GLU A 48 -12.84 7.06 10.73
N GLN A 49 -12.94 7.35 9.43
CA GLN A 49 -13.06 6.34 8.38
C GLN A 49 -11.83 5.42 8.31
N ALA A 50 -10.62 6.00 8.40
CA ALA A 50 -9.38 5.23 8.39
C ALA A 50 -9.29 4.30 9.61
N VAL A 51 -9.62 4.80 10.81
CA VAL A 51 -9.64 4.01 12.04
C VAL A 51 -10.66 2.88 11.97
N ALA A 52 -11.87 3.16 11.50
CA ALA A 52 -12.91 2.14 11.33
C ALA A 52 -12.45 1.03 10.39
N LYS A 53 -11.84 1.40 9.25
CA LYS A 53 -11.35 0.43 8.28
C LYS A 53 -10.19 -0.41 8.81
N LEU A 54 -9.27 0.18 9.56
CA LEU A 54 -8.17 -0.57 10.19
C LEU A 54 -8.68 -1.57 11.24
N LYS A 55 -9.70 -1.21 12.01
CA LYS A 55 -10.35 -2.12 12.97
C LYS A 55 -11.09 -3.26 12.26
N GLU A 56 -11.78 -2.96 11.15
CA GLU A 56 -12.40 -3.99 10.30
C GLU A 56 -11.36 -4.98 9.75
N LEU A 57 -10.23 -4.47 9.24
CA LEU A 57 -9.13 -5.31 8.74
C LEU A 57 -8.54 -6.19 9.84
N TYR A 58 -8.38 -5.67 11.06
CA TYR A 58 -7.96 -6.48 12.20
C TYR A 58 -8.94 -7.63 12.46
N GLU A 59 -10.24 -7.34 12.55
CA GLU A 59 -11.26 -8.36 12.84
C GLU A 59 -11.32 -9.43 11.74
N ALA A 60 -11.22 -9.04 10.48
CA ALA A 60 -11.24 -9.97 9.34
C ALA A 60 -10.02 -10.91 9.30
N ASN A 61 -8.89 -10.50 9.85
CA ASN A 61 -7.62 -11.19 9.65
C ASN A 61 -7.02 -11.80 10.92
N LYS A 62 -7.53 -11.47 12.10
CA LYS A 62 -7.02 -12.00 13.37
C LYS A 62 -7.05 -13.53 13.49
N SER A 63 -7.96 -14.20 12.78
CA SER A 63 -8.05 -15.66 12.75
C SER A 63 -7.04 -16.32 11.80
N LEU A 64 -6.54 -15.58 10.80
CA LEU A 64 -5.56 -16.07 9.84
C LEU A 64 -4.13 -15.89 10.37
N ASN A 65 -3.82 -14.70 10.85
CA ASN A 65 -2.52 -14.35 11.43
C ASN A 65 -2.69 -13.20 12.44
N GLU A 66 -2.86 -13.54 13.72
CA GLU A 66 -3.10 -12.55 14.78
C GLU A 66 -1.94 -11.55 14.93
N GLN A 67 -0.70 -12.01 14.76
CA GLN A 67 0.48 -11.15 14.93
C GLN A 67 0.51 -10.04 13.86
N GLU A 68 0.23 -10.38 12.61
CA GLU A 68 0.17 -9.42 11.52
C GLU A 68 -1.09 -8.54 11.63
N ALA A 69 -2.23 -9.12 11.96
CA ALA A 69 -3.46 -8.36 12.18
C ALA A 69 -3.30 -7.28 13.25
N ARG A 70 -2.52 -7.51 14.30
CA ARG A 70 -2.22 -6.51 15.35
C ARG A 70 -1.56 -5.24 14.81
N THR A 71 -0.92 -5.29 13.64
CA THR A 71 -0.35 -4.10 13.00
C THR A 71 -1.45 -3.10 12.67
N PHE A 72 -2.60 -3.56 12.15
CA PHE A 72 -3.76 -2.68 11.88
C PHE A 72 -4.30 -2.02 13.16
N LEU A 73 -4.32 -2.78 14.26
CA LEU A 73 -4.76 -2.22 15.54
C LEU A 73 -3.78 -1.17 16.07
N ASN A 74 -2.47 -1.39 15.89
CA ASN A 74 -1.45 -0.43 16.28
C ASN A 74 -1.52 0.85 15.43
N GLN A 75 -1.75 0.72 14.13
CA GLN A 75 -1.97 1.83 13.21
C GLN A 75 -3.24 2.63 13.59
N ALA A 76 -4.34 1.94 13.93
CA ALA A 76 -5.54 2.60 14.42
C ALA A 76 -5.29 3.41 15.71
N LYS A 77 -4.56 2.83 16.67
CA LYS A 77 -4.17 3.54 17.91
C LYS A 77 -3.28 4.75 17.64
N LEU A 78 -2.39 4.67 16.65
CA LEU A 78 -1.54 5.79 16.26
C LEU A 78 -2.37 6.94 15.69
N LEU A 79 -3.36 6.65 14.84
CA LEU A 79 -4.32 7.63 14.34
C LEU A 79 -5.19 8.25 15.44
N GLU A 80 -5.55 7.48 16.46
CA GLU A 80 -6.31 7.94 17.61
C GLU A 80 -5.46 8.76 18.59
N SER A 81 -4.14 8.78 18.43
CA SER A 81 -3.26 9.57 19.30
C SER A 81 -3.50 11.07 19.13
N GLY A 82 -3.68 11.77 20.26
CA GLY A 82 -3.91 13.22 20.23
C GLY A 82 -2.74 14.02 19.67
N SER A 83 -1.50 13.52 19.78
CA SER A 83 -0.32 14.21 19.26
C SER A 83 -0.34 14.30 17.73
N PHE A 84 -0.65 13.20 17.03
CA PHE A 84 -0.74 13.17 15.57
C PHE A 84 -1.88 14.07 15.06
N GLN A 85 -3.05 13.97 15.69
CA GLN A 85 -4.20 14.80 15.34
C GLN A 85 -3.89 16.30 15.54
N ASN A 86 -3.36 16.67 16.71
CA ASN A 86 -3.10 18.07 17.05
C ASN A 86 -2.05 18.68 16.11
N ALA A 87 -1.02 17.94 15.70
CA ALA A 87 -0.02 18.41 14.76
C ALA A 87 -0.66 18.80 13.41
N ILE A 88 -1.48 17.89 12.84
CA ILE A 88 -2.14 18.15 11.56
C ILE A 88 -3.17 19.29 11.66
N GLU A 89 -4.01 19.31 12.70
CA GLU A 89 -4.97 20.40 12.90
C GLU A 89 -4.28 21.76 13.08
N SER A 90 -3.11 21.78 13.75
CA SER A 90 -2.30 23.00 13.90
C SER A 90 -1.74 23.48 12.56
N SER A 91 -1.23 22.56 11.72
CA SER A 91 -0.76 22.93 10.38
C SER A 91 -1.90 23.48 9.52
N ILE A 92 -3.08 22.85 9.52
CA ILE A 92 -4.25 23.37 8.79
C ILE A 92 -4.61 24.77 9.29
N ALA A 93 -4.63 25.00 10.60
CA ALA A 93 -5.06 26.25 11.19
C ALA A 93 -4.05 27.39 10.98
N ASN A 94 -2.76 27.12 11.18
CA ASN A 94 -1.71 28.14 11.17
C ASN A 94 -1.25 28.48 9.74
N GLU A 95 -1.11 27.48 8.89
CA GLU A 95 -0.62 27.61 7.52
C GLU A 95 -1.76 27.83 6.52
N LYS A 96 -3.02 27.63 6.94
CA LYS A 96 -4.23 27.73 6.12
C LYS A 96 -4.18 26.85 4.86
N VAL A 97 -3.62 25.64 5.02
CA VAL A 97 -3.46 24.66 3.93
C VAL A 97 -4.55 23.60 3.98
N ASN A 98 -4.75 22.93 2.86
CA ASN A 98 -5.67 21.80 2.78
C ASN A 98 -5.20 20.59 3.61
N ALA A 99 -6.13 19.79 4.11
CA ALA A 99 -5.87 18.69 5.02
C ALA A 99 -4.91 17.64 4.44
N ALA A 100 -5.04 17.28 3.16
CA ALA A 100 -4.15 16.33 2.52
C ALA A 100 -2.69 16.81 2.52
N TYR A 101 -2.46 18.10 2.26
CA TYR A 101 -1.13 18.69 2.31
C TYR A 101 -0.58 18.73 3.75
N ALA A 102 -1.41 19.10 4.73
CA ALA A 102 -1.02 19.09 6.14
C ALA A 102 -0.63 17.67 6.61
N VAL A 103 -1.37 16.64 6.19
CA VAL A 103 -1.02 15.24 6.50
C VAL A 103 0.32 14.86 5.87
N MET A 104 0.56 15.23 4.62
CA MET A 104 1.79 14.93 3.90
C MET A 104 3.01 15.58 4.57
N THR A 105 2.94 16.87 4.86
CA THR A 105 4.06 17.61 5.48
C THR A 105 4.38 17.08 6.87
N ASN A 106 3.38 16.86 7.71
CA ASN A 106 3.59 16.26 9.04
C ASN A 106 4.17 14.84 8.97
N ARG A 107 3.75 14.02 7.98
CA ARG A 107 4.35 12.70 7.72
C ARG A 107 5.84 12.85 7.42
N ASP A 108 6.19 13.74 6.48
CA ASP A 108 7.56 13.88 6.00
C ASP A 108 8.49 14.39 7.10
N GLU A 109 8.04 15.35 7.94
CA GLU A 109 8.75 15.82 9.12
C GLU A 109 8.98 14.70 10.16
N LEU A 110 7.96 13.88 10.44
CA LEU A 110 8.10 12.76 11.37
C LEU A 110 9.05 11.70 10.82
N VAL A 111 8.95 11.36 9.54
CA VAL A 111 9.84 10.40 8.88
C VAL A 111 11.27 10.89 8.93
N GLU A 112 11.53 12.17 8.63
CA GLU A 112 12.87 12.74 8.69
C GLU A 112 13.44 12.73 10.12
N THR A 113 12.61 13.08 11.11
CA THR A 113 13.00 13.03 12.53
C THR A 113 13.42 11.63 12.95
N PHE A 114 12.68 10.59 12.51
CA PHE A 114 12.96 9.21 12.87
C PHE A 114 14.06 8.56 12.01
N ARG A 115 14.33 9.07 10.82
CA ARG A 115 15.34 8.49 9.91
C ARG A 115 16.75 8.51 10.49
N ASN A 116 17.04 9.48 11.36
CA ASN A 116 18.32 9.61 12.04
C ASN A 116 18.51 8.68 13.25
N LEU A 117 17.50 7.85 13.55
CA LEU A 117 17.53 6.90 14.66
C LEU A 117 17.68 5.48 14.10
N GLU A 118 18.79 4.81 14.40
CA GLU A 118 19.16 3.51 13.78
C GLU A 118 18.42 2.28 14.35
N GLU A 119 17.49 2.43 15.27
CA GLU A 119 16.82 1.31 15.93
C GLU A 119 15.78 0.61 15.03
N PRO A 120 15.74 -0.74 14.99
CA PRO A 120 14.77 -1.50 14.17
C PRO A 120 13.29 -1.18 14.48
N VAL A 121 12.99 -0.89 15.74
CA VAL A 121 11.63 -0.52 16.20
C VAL A 121 11.17 0.79 15.54
N ILE A 122 12.12 1.69 15.26
CA ILE A 122 11.85 2.99 14.66
C ILE A 122 11.55 2.86 13.17
N ARG A 123 12.23 1.96 12.46
CA ARG A 123 11.94 1.68 11.04
C ARG A 123 10.49 1.20 10.86
N LYS A 124 10.00 0.32 11.77
CA LYS A 124 8.61 -0.12 11.75
C LYS A 124 7.64 1.05 11.97
N ARG A 125 7.95 1.97 12.89
CA ARG A 125 7.15 3.18 13.11
C ARG A 125 7.11 4.09 11.90
N ILE A 126 8.21 4.25 11.18
CA ILE A 126 8.25 5.01 9.92
C ILE A 126 7.26 4.42 8.91
N SER A 127 7.30 3.10 8.71
CA SER A 127 6.37 2.41 7.81
C SER A 127 4.91 2.63 8.23
N ASP A 128 4.60 2.46 9.51
CA ASP A 128 3.24 2.68 10.04
C ASP A 128 2.76 4.13 9.79
N ILE A 129 3.62 5.13 10.04
CA ILE A 129 3.31 6.55 9.80
C ILE A 129 3.05 6.81 8.32
N GLN A 130 3.87 6.25 7.44
CA GLN A 130 3.70 6.39 6.00
C GLN A 130 2.38 5.76 5.53
N GLU A 131 2.06 4.56 5.99
CA GLU A 131 0.83 3.85 5.62
C GLU A 131 -0.43 4.60 6.07
N ILE A 132 -0.50 5.01 7.34
CA ILE A 132 -1.67 5.75 7.85
C ILE A 132 -1.84 7.11 7.19
N SER A 133 -0.73 7.80 6.91
CA SER A 133 -0.77 9.10 6.24
C SER A 133 -1.24 8.97 4.79
N ASN A 134 -0.72 7.98 4.06
CA ASN A 134 -1.17 7.70 2.69
C ASN A 134 -2.66 7.36 2.65
N ARG A 135 -3.15 6.57 3.61
CA ARG A 135 -4.58 6.27 3.74
C ARG A 135 -5.43 7.53 3.97
N LEU A 136 -5.00 8.41 4.86
CA LEU A 136 -5.69 9.68 5.11
C LEU A 136 -5.72 10.55 3.86
N ILE A 137 -4.59 10.68 3.16
CA ILE A 137 -4.48 11.47 1.92
C ILE A 137 -5.44 10.94 0.85
N GLN A 138 -5.52 9.64 0.70
CA GLN A 138 -6.43 9.00 -0.25
C GLN A 138 -7.90 9.29 0.09
N ILE A 139 -8.29 9.15 1.34
CA ILE A 139 -9.66 9.45 1.78
C ILE A 139 -9.99 10.94 1.55
N LEU A 140 -9.07 11.84 1.88
CA LEU A 140 -9.21 13.27 1.69
C LEU A 140 -9.26 13.68 0.21
N GLY A 141 -8.55 12.95 -0.65
CA GLY A 141 -8.59 13.14 -2.11
C GLY A 141 -9.83 12.55 -2.78
N GLY A 142 -10.71 11.87 -2.03
CA GLY A 142 -11.90 11.21 -2.57
C GLY A 142 -11.60 9.95 -3.38
N ALA A 143 -10.35 9.48 -3.40
CA ALA A 143 -9.96 8.24 -4.04
C ALA A 143 -10.23 7.07 -3.07
N ALA A 144 -11.17 6.20 -3.40
CA ALA A 144 -11.30 4.93 -2.70
C ALA A 144 -10.03 4.10 -2.97
N ILE A 145 -9.39 3.60 -1.89
CA ILE A 145 -8.28 2.66 -2.00
C ILE A 145 -8.87 1.30 -2.41
N ARG A 146 -9.24 1.18 -3.66
CA ARG A 146 -9.45 -0.14 -4.25
C ARG A 146 -8.56 -0.20 -5.47
N ILE A 147 -7.50 -0.98 -5.39
CA ILE A 147 -6.80 -1.41 -6.60
C ILE A 147 -7.86 -2.18 -7.38
N ASN A 148 -8.30 -1.56 -8.47
CA ASN A 148 -9.28 -2.18 -9.35
C ASN A 148 -8.54 -3.22 -10.18
N LEU A 149 -8.68 -4.48 -9.81
CA LEU A 149 -8.08 -5.61 -10.53
C LEU A 149 -8.83 -5.92 -11.85
N GLY A 150 -9.89 -5.17 -12.16
CA GLY A 150 -10.72 -5.45 -13.33
C GLY A 150 -11.71 -6.58 -13.09
N GLU A 151 -12.21 -7.17 -14.18
CA GLU A 151 -13.18 -8.27 -14.10
C GLU A 151 -12.51 -9.64 -14.17
N GLU A 152 -11.41 -9.76 -14.88
CA GLU A 152 -10.63 -11.00 -15.04
C GLU A 152 -9.52 -11.12 -14.00
N PRO A 153 -9.15 -12.36 -13.60
CA PRO A 153 -7.99 -12.58 -12.73
C PRO A 153 -6.68 -12.13 -13.39
N VAL A 154 -5.83 -11.45 -12.62
CA VAL A 154 -4.60 -10.82 -13.11
C VAL A 154 -3.36 -11.18 -12.29
N ILE A 155 -2.19 -11.01 -12.88
CA ILE A 155 -0.90 -10.96 -12.22
C ILE A 155 -0.63 -9.50 -11.89
N LEU A 156 -0.58 -9.16 -10.61
CA LEU A 156 -0.33 -7.78 -10.17
C LEU A 156 1.17 -7.52 -10.11
N VAL A 157 1.60 -6.51 -10.83
CA VAL A 157 3.00 -6.04 -10.83
C VAL A 157 3.07 -4.65 -10.23
N ALA A 158 3.93 -4.44 -9.23
CA ALA A 158 4.05 -3.17 -8.53
C ALA A 158 5.48 -2.90 -8.03
N GLU A 159 5.82 -1.64 -7.81
CA GLU A 159 7.06 -1.28 -7.11
C GLU A 159 7.07 -1.82 -5.68
N ALA A 160 6.00 -1.60 -4.94
CA ALA A 160 5.78 -2.12 -3.60
C ALA A 160 4.28 -2.12 -3.27
N LEU A 161 3.87 -3.05 -2.42
CA LEU A 161 2.51 -3.11 -1.88
C LEU A 161 2.57 -3.08 -0.36
N SER A 162 1.64 -2.37 0.25
CA SER A 162 1.43 -2.46 1.70
C SER A 162 0.56 -3.69 2.04
N PRO A 163 0.66 -4.22 3.25
CA PRO A 163 -0.22 -5.29 3.72
C PRO A 163 -1.70 -4.92 3.56
N THR A 164 -2.03 -3.67 3.80
CA THR A 164 -3.39 -3.16 3.71
C THR A 164 -3.93 -3.21 2.28
N GLU A 165 -3.13 -2.79 1.29
CA GLU A 165 -3.50 -2.87 -0.13
C GLU A 165 -3.77 -4.33 -0.53
N ILE A 166 -2.89 -5.26 -0.14
CA ILE A 166 -3.05 -6.69 -0.44
C ILE A 166 -4.36 -7.24 0.15
N MET A 167 -4.69 -6.86 1.38
CA MET A 167 -5.88 -7.36 2.08
C MET A 167 -7.19 -6.77 1.56
N GLU A 168 -7.14 -5.61 0.94
CA GLU A 168 -8.31 -4.98 0.32
C GLU A 168 -8.60 -5.50 -1.09
N MET A 169 -7.65 -6.26 -1.68
CA MET A 169 -7.82 -6.87 -2.99
C MET A 169 -8.73 -8.09 -2.92
N ASP A 170 -9.45 -8.30 -4.02
CA ASP A 170 -10.21 -9.52 -4.22
C ASP A 170 -9.25 -10.68 -4.52
N LYS A 171 -9.11 -11.59 -3.56
CA LYS A 171 -8.24 -12.76 -3.66
C LYS A 171 -8.53 -13.62 -4.90
N GLU A 172 -9.80 -13.74 -5.28
CA GLU A 172 -10.21 -14.57 -6.43
C GLU A 172 -9.74 -14.00 -7.77
N LYS A 173 -9.43 -12.68 -7.78
CA LYS A 173 -8.93 -11.98 -8.96
C LYS A 173 -7.42 -11.79 -8.98
N LEU A 174 -6.71 -12.30 -7.98
CA LEU A 174 -5.27 -12.13 -7.84
C LEU A 174 -4.56 -13.45 -8.06
N LEU A 175 -4.04 -13.65 -9.29
CA LEU A 175 -3.35 -14.89 -9.67
C LEU A 175 -1.95 -14.98 -9.07
N ALA A 176 -1.20 -13.87 -9.09
CA ALA A 176 0.13 -13.76 -8.53
C ALA A 176 0.47 -12.30 -8.25
N VAL A 177 1.51 -12.07 -7.45
CA VAL A 177 2.07 -10.75 -7.17
C VAL A 177 3.55 -10.72 -7.52
N VAL A 178 3.98 -9.67 -8.19
CA VAL A 178 5.39 -9.37 -8.48
C VAL A 178 5.72 -8.00 -7.95
N MET A 179 6.77 -7.88 -7.13
CA MET A 179 7.19 -6.60 -6.53
C MET A 179 8.68 -6.36 -6.71
N HIS A 180 9.06 -5.09 -6.92
CA HIS A 180 10.47 -4.69 -6.88
C HIS A 180 10.95 -4.67 -5.42
N HIS A 181 10.28 -3.90 -4.59
CA HIS A 181 10.66 -3.76 -3.19
C HIS A 181 9.91 -4.75 -2.31
N GLY A 182 10.68 -5.53 -1.57
CA GLY A 182 10.16 -6.51 -0.64
C GLY A 182 11.26 -7.49 -0.23
N SER A 183 10.93 -8.30 0.74
CA SER A 183 11.78 -9.44 1.14
C SER A 183 10.86 -10.60 1.52
N ALA A 184 11.40 -11.80 1.59
CA ALA A 184 10.62 -12.99 1.98
C ALA A 184 9.98 -12.86 3.37
N VAL A 185 10.46 -11.94 4.20
CA VAL A 185 9.98 -11.66 5.56
C VAL A 185 9.28 -10.29 5.69
N SER A 186 9.01 -9.61 4.58
CA SER A 186 8.22 -8.38 4.62
C SER A 186 6.76 -8.66 4.97
N HIS A 187 6.09 -7.69 5.59
CA HIS A 187 4.67 -7.85 5.94
C HIS A 187 3.80 -8.15 4.71
N ALA A 188 4.08 -7.51 3.57
CA ALA A 188 3.40 -7.78 2.30
C ALA A 188 3.59 -9.25 1.86
N SER A 189 4.82 -9.76 1.89
CA SER A 189 5.13 -11.15 1.52
C SER A 189 4.50 -12.17 2.48
N ILE A 190 4.44 -11.86 3.77
CA ILE A 190 3.75 -12.70 4.76
C ILE A 190 2.26 -12.75 4.45
N MET A 191 1.66 -11.63 4.06
CA MET A 191 0.24 -11.57 3.72
C MET A 191 -0.07 -12.36 2.46
N THR A 192 0.67 -12.19 1.37
CA THR A 192 0.46 -12.96 0.13
C THR A 192 0.65 -14.46 0.37
N LYS A 193 1.63 -14.85 1.21
CA LYS A 193 1.84 -16.22 1.63
C LYS A 193 0.64 -16.78 2.42
N THR A 194 0.09 -15.99 3.35
CA THR A 194 -1.10 -16.39 4.13
C THR A 194 -2.33 -16.56 3.23
N MET A 195 -2.40 -15.77 2.16
CA MET A 195 -3.46 -15.86 1.15
C MET A 195 -3.19 -16.95 0.10
N GLU A 196 -2.05 -17.65 0.18
CA GLU A 196 -1.60 -18.68 -0.78
C GLU A 196 -1.45 -18.14 -2.21
N ILE A 197 -1.00 -16.89 -2.36
CA ILE A 197 -0.81 -16.24 -3.65
C ILE A 197 0.66 -16.33 -4.05
N PRO A 198 1.02 -16.93 -5.22
CA PRO A 198 2.37 -16.95 -5.74
C PRO A 198 2.96 -15.56 -5.80
N THR A 199 4.15 -15.37 -5.23
CA THR A 199 4.73 -14.03 -5.09
C THR A 199 6.23 -14.05 -5.36
N LEU A 200 6.67 -13.18 -6.28
CA LEU A 200 8.07 -12.87 -6.55
C LEU A 200 8.40 -11.46 -6.08
N VAL A 201 9.58 -11.30 -5.49
CA VAL A 201 10.13 -9.98 -5.13
C VAL A 201 11.51 -9.80 -5.78
N ASP A 202 12.04 -8.58 -5.75
CA ASP A 202 13.32 -8.20 -6.35
C ASP A 202 13.29 -8.25 -7.90
N ILE A 203 12.15 -7.92 -8.49
CA ILE A 203 11.98 -7.73 -9.92
C ILE A 203 11.52 -6.30 -10.16
N ALA A 204 12.38 -5.48 -10.78
CA ALA A 204 12.02 -4.11 -11.15
C ALA A 204 10.90 -4.14 -12.20
N PRO A 205 9.74 -3.56 -11.92
CA PRO A 205 8.63 -3.56 -12.85
C PRO A 205 8.86 -2.56 -13.98
N ASP A 206 8.26 -2.86 -15.13
CA ASP A 206 8.20 -1.97 -16.28
C ASP A 206 6.72 -1.69 -16.57
N ASP A 207 6.36 -0.43 -16.79
CA ASP A 207 5.00 -0.02 -17.11
C ASP A 207 4.56 -0.51 -18.50
N GLU A 208 5.52 -0.80 -19.39
CA GLU A 208 5.25 -1.42 -20.69
C GLU A 208 4.69 -2.84 -20.58
N TRP A 209 4.82 -3.49 -19.40
CA TRP A 209 4.25 -4.83 -19.19
C TRP A 209 2.73 -4.84 -18.98
N ASP A 210 2.12 -3.69 -18.81
CA ASP A 210 0.67 -3.62 -18.55
C ASP A 210 -0.13 -4.23 -19.71
N GLY A 211 -0.99 -5.19 -19.38
CA GLY A 211 -1.78 -5.94 -20.36
C GLY A 211 -1.05 -7.10 -21.06
N MET A 212 0.27 -7.25 -20.91
CA MET A 212 1.01 -8.40 -21.43
C MET A 212 0.60 -9.70 -20.76
N THR A 213 0.77 -10.82 -21.44
CA THR A 213 0.62 -12.15 -20.84
C THR A 213 1.92 -12.53 -20.13
N ALA A 214 1.81 -13.05 -18.91
CA ALA A 214 2.97 -13.48 -18.17
C ALA A 214 2.77 -14.84 -17.48
N ILE A 215 3.90 -15.47 -17.16
CA ILE A 215 3.98 -16.66 -16.32
C ILE A 215 4.84 -16.33 -15.11
N VAL A 216 4.28 -16.46 -13.94
CA VAL A 216 5.00 -16.40 -12.66
C VAL A 216 5.29 -17.83 -12.22
N ASP A 217 6.56 -18.19 -12.15
CA ASP A 217 7.03 -19.48 -11.64
C ASP A 217 7.76 -19.28 -10.31
N GLY A 218 7.05 -19.46 -9.23
CA GLY A 218 7.59 -19.36 -7.87
C GLY A 218 8.48 -20.53 -7.45
N TYR A 219 8.60 -21.61 -8.23
CA TYR A 219 9.52 -22.74 -7.97
C TYR A 219 10.90 -22.43 -8.53
N THR A 220 10.95 -21.83 -9.72
CA THR A 220 12.21 -21.44 -10.39
C THR A 220 12.61 -20.00 -10.10
N CYS A 221 11.73 -19.21 -9.46
CA CYS A 221 11.89 -17.78 -9.19
C CYS A 221 11.97 -16.93 -10.46
N LEU A 222 11.23 -17.32 -11.50
CA LEU A 222 11.26 -16.66 -12.80
C LEU A 222 9.89 -16.03 -13.14
N LEU A 223 9.97 -14.85 -13.74
CA LEU A 223 8.86 -14.20 -14.43
C LEU A 223 9.17 -14.24 -15.93
N TYR A 224 8.22 -14.75 -16.70
CA TYR A 224 8.26 -14.73 -18.17
C TYR A 224 7.21 -13.76 -18.66
N THR A 225 7.58 -12.83 -19.56
CA THR A 225 6.65 -11.90 -20.20
C THR A 225 6.64 -12.11 -21.70
N SER A 226 5.47 -12.01 -22.33
CA SER A 226 5.34 -12.04 -23.77
C SER A 226 4.31 -11.03 -24.24
N ASP A 227 4.63 -10.30 -25.30
CA ASP A 227 3.66 -9.46 -26.01
C ASP A 227 2.52 -10.33 -26.57
N ALA A 228 1.28 -9.87 -26.41
CA ALA A 228 0.11 -10.55 -26.98
C ALA A 228 0.11 -10.58 -28.53
N ALA A 229 1.10 -9.96 -29.17
CA ALA A 229 1.22 -9.86 -30.62
C ALA A 229 1.95 -11.06 -31.27
N ASP A 230 2.52 -12.00 -30.50
CA ASP A 230 3.35 -13.09 -31.04
C ASP A 230 2.57 -14.41 -31.27
N ASP A 231 1.24 -14.40 -31.07
CA ASP A 231 0.34 -15.56 -31.27
C ASP A 231 -0.55 -15.43 -32.53
N SER A 232 0.02 -14.99 -33.63
CA SER A 232 -0.69 -15.01 -34.95
C SER A 232 0.09 -15.71 -36.05
#